data_156380a487bc34e8233d634d7be02838
#
_entry.id   156380a487bc34e8233d634d7be02838
#
_cell.length_a   1.000
_cell.length_b   1.000
_cell.length_c   1.000
_cell.angle_alpha   90.00
_cell.angle_beta   90.00
_cell.angle_gamma   90.00
#
_symmetry.space_group_name_H-M   'P 1'
#
loop_
_entity.id
_entity.type
_entity.pdbx_description
1 polymer ?
#
loop_
_entity_poly.entity_id
_entity_poly.type
_entity_poly.pdbx_seq_one_letter_code
_entity_poly.pdbx_strand_id
1 'polypeptide(L)'
;MRYTFRHIALAGAMLLALALPDAAAAADCFADYKAKKDNPLKLHYGVVQLRQDCSKDSARSEIAKRIRRDGWTLLNVLSVFDASQLSGKESSAGHFYLRY
;
A
#
# COMPACT_ATOMS: atom_id res chain seq x y z
N MET A 1 -6.79 -20.24 -53.74
CA MET A 1 -7.70 -20.18 -53.08
C MET A 1 -7.67 -20.59 -51.72
N ARG A 2 -7.56 -21.37 -51.22
CA ARG A 2 -7.68 -21.79 -49.96
C ARG A 2 -6.74 -21.20 -49.05
N TYR A 3 -5.78 -20.57 -49.29
CA TYR A 3 -4.85 -20.15 -48.40
C TYR A 3 -5.10 -18.82 -47.80
N THR A 4 -5.96 -18.19 -48.22
CA THR A 4 -6.12 -16.84 -47.76
C THR A 4 -6.60 -16.67 -46.40
N PHE A 5 -7.32 -17.46 -45.88
CA PHE A 5 -7.90 -17.18 -44.64
C PHE A 5 -7.05 -17.28 -43.45
N ARG A 6 -6.01 -17.89 -43.43
CA ARG A 6 -5.33 -18.04 -42.26
C ARG A 6 -4.92 -16.78 -41.63
N HIS A 7 -4.69 -15.79 -42.28
CA HIS A 7 -4.22 -14.60 -41.69
C HIS A 7 -5.17 -13.98 -40.74
N ILE A 8 -6.35 -14.15 -40.91
CA ILE A 8 -7.30 -13.52 -40.11
C ILE A 8 -7.16 -13.81 -38.69
N ALA A 9 -6.89 -14.94 -38.35
CA ALA A 9 -6.85 -15.30 -36.97
C ALA A 9 -5.87 -14.52 -36.15
N LEU A 10 -4.87 -14.04 -36.72
CA LEU A 10 -3.92 -13.32 -35.97
C LEU A 10 -4.39 -12.08 -35.38
N ALA A 11 -5.13 -11.37 -36.03
CA ALA A 11 -5.57 -10.11 -35.57
C ALA A 11 -6.23 -10.17 -34.22
N GLY A 12 -6.99 -11.14 -33.99
CA GLY A 12 -7.72 -11.18 -32.77
C GLY A 12 -6.87 -11.29 -31.54
N ALA A 13 -5.81 -11.95 -31.61
CA ALA A 13 -5.02 -12.17 -30.45
C ALA A 13 -4.42 -10.92 -29.87
N MET A 14 -4.14 -9.99 -30.65
CA MET A 14 -3.56 -8.84 -30.13
C MET A 14 -4.41 -8.04 -29.27
N LEU A 15 -5.61 -7.97 -29.55
CA LEU A 15 -6.48 -7.17 -28.79
C LEU A 15 -6.52 -7.50 -27.35
N LEU A 16 -6.45 -8.72 -27.06
CA LEU A 16 -6.54 -9.11 -25.72
C LEU A 16 -5.47 -8.61 -24.83
N ALA A 17 -4.32 -8.55 -25.32
CA ALA A 17 -3.24 -8.14 -24.50
C ALA A 17 -3.38 -6.74 -23.99
N LEU A 18 -4.14 -5.97 -24.65
CA LEU A 18 -4.25 -4.61 -24.24
C LEU A 18 -5.12 -4.36 -23.07
N ALA A 19 -5.91 -5.26 -22.76
CA ALA A 19 -6.87 -5.01 -21.74
C ALA A 19 -6.41 -5.19 -20.35
N LEU A 20 -5.26 -5.62 -20.12
CA LEU A 20 -4.91 -5.86 -18.80
C LEU A 20 -4.36 -4.85 -17.91
N PRO A 21 -3.50 -4.16 -18.29
CA PRO A 21 -2.72 -3.36 -17.42
C PRO A 21 -3.33 -2.43 -16.48
N ASP A 22 -4.32 -1.87 -16.85
CA ASP A 22 -4.84 -0.83 -16.04
C ASP A 22 -5.23 -1.22 -14.70
N ALA A 23 -5.66 -2.33 -14.54
CA ALA A 23 -6.19 -2.70 -13.28
C ALA A 23 -5.16 -2.51 -12.20
N ALA A 24 -3.97 -2.62 -12.55
CA ALA A 24 -3.00 -2.56 -11.56
C ALA A 24 -2.67 -1.18 -11.14
N ALA A 25 -3.16 -0.26 -11.77
CA ALA A 25 -2.77 1.07 -11.47
C ALA A 25 -3.47 1.63 -10.27
N ALA A 26 -3.72 0.84 -9.31
CA ALA A 26 -4.34 1.36 -8.13
C ALA A 26 -3.40 2.35 -7.49
N ALA A 27 -3.91 3.41 -7.02
CA ALA A 27 -3.10 4.43 -6.41
C ALA A 27 -2.48 3.90 -5.14
N ASP A 28 -1.28 4.30 -4.85
CA ASP A 28 -0.65 3.98 -3.61
C ASP A 28 -1.34 4.71 -2.49
N CYS A 29 -1.50 4.06 -1.37
CA CYS A 29 -2.00 4.73 -0.19
C CYS A 29 -1.10 4.45 0.99
N PHE A 30 -1.15 5.38 1.92
CA PHE A 30 -0.29 5.38 3.10
C PHE A 30 -1.15 5.61 4.32
N ALA A 31 -0.59 5.36 5.48
CA ALA A 31 -1.29 5.68 6.72
C ALA A 31 -0.29 6.15 7.75
N ASP A 32 -0.72 7.02 8.63
CA ASP A 32 0.07 7.36 9.79
C ASP A 32 -0.62 6.84 11.04
N TYR A 33 0.17 6.55 12.04
CA TYR A 33 -0.30 5.86 13.22
C TYR A 33 0.51 6.19 14.45
N LYS A 34 -0.01 5.82 15.60
CA LYS A 34 0.73 5.90 16.86
C LYS A 34 0.81 4.51 17.47
N ALA A 35 1.93 4.23 18.08
CA ALA A 35 2.21 2.94 18.68
C ALA A 35 2.96 3.09 19.99
N LYS A 36 2.95 2.03 20.77
CA LYS A 36 3.65 2.01 22.07
C LYS A 36 4.38 0.71 22.31
N LYS A 37 5.34 0.78 23.21
CA LYS A 37 5.92 -0.38 23.88
C LYS A 37 5.86 -0.10 25.36
N ASP A 38 5.78 -1.16 26.16
CA ASP A 38 5.77 -1.02 27.60
C ASP A 38 7.10 -1.50 28.19
N ASN A 39 7.36 -1.16 29.43
CA ASN A 39 8.47 -1.64 30.23
C ASN A 39 9.86 -1.29 29.70
N PRO A 40 10.23 -0.06 29.53
CA PRO A 40 9.49 1.14 29.88
C PRO A 40 8.60 1.61 28.77
N LEU A 41 7.71 2.49 29.05
CA LEU A 41 6.80 3.01 28.06
C LEU A 41 7.56 3.82 27.03
N LYS A 42 7.34 3.47 25.78
CA LYS A 42 7.87 4.22 24.64
C LYS A 42 6.75 4.43 23.66
N LEU A 43 6.76 5.56 23.00
CA LEU A 43 5.74 5.90 22.01
C LEU A 43 6.41 6.27 20.70
N HIS A 44 5.74 5.99 19.59
CA HIS A 44 6.19 6.57 18.33
C HIS A 44 5.03 6.90 17.40
N TYR A 45 5.27 7.86 16.54
CA TYR A 45 4.43 8.17 15.42
C TYR A 45 5.12 7.61 14.19
N GLY A 46 4.40 6.93 13.34
CA GLY A 46 4.99 6.32 12.15
C GLY A 46 4.13 6.51 10.92
N VAL A 47 4.74 6.28 9.77
CA VAL A 47 4.07 6.31 8.48
C VAL A 47 4.41 5.02 7.76
N VAL A 48 3.40 4.38 7.16
CA VAL A 48 3.60 3.16 6.37
C VAL A 48 2.93 3.28 5.03
N GLN A 49 3.41 2.52 4.07
CA GLN A 49 2.69 2.35 2.82
C GLN A 49 1.80 1.12 2.97
N LEU A 50 0.53 1.27 2.68
CA LEU A 50 -0.40 0.17 2.79
C LEU A 50 -0.30 -0.73 1.57
N ARG A 51 -0.40 -2.02 1.77
CA ARG A 51 -0.25 -3.00 0.70
C ARG A 51 -1.55 -3.69 0.35
N GLN A 52 -2.55 -3.57 1.22
CA GLN A 52 -3.78 -4.26 0.96
C GLN A 52 -4.85 -3.31 0.54
N ASP A 53 -5.50 -2.68 1.45
CA ASP A 53 -6.66 -1.88 1.15
C ASP A 53 -6.46 -0.51 1.75
N CYS A 54 -7.04 0.50 1.16
CA CYS A 54 -6.88 1.87 1.63
C CYS A 54 -7.89 2.27 2.69
N SER A 55 -8.65 1.34 3.23
CA SER A 55 -9.59 1.68 4.29
C SER A 55 -8.89 1.75 5.63
N LYS A 56 -9.45 2.51 6.54
CA LYS A 56 -8.86 2.65 7.87
C LYS A 56 -8.93 1.36 8.66
N ASP A 57 -9.98 0.58 8.49
CA ASP A 57 -10.09 -0.70 9.16
C ASP A 57 -9.04 -1.70 8.68
N SER A 58 -8.84 -1.76 7.38
CA SER A 58 -7.83 -2.63 6.84
C SER A 58 -6.44 -2.17 7.25
N ALA A 59 -6.22 -0.88 7.28
CA ALA A 59 -4.94 -0.32 7.70
C ALA A 59 -4.63 -0.71 9.14
N ARG A 60 -5.63 -0.69 10.00
CA ARG A 60 -5.45 -1.05 11.40
C ARG A 60 -4.92 -2.47 11.53
N SER A 61 -5.52 -3.40 10.82
CA SER A 61 -5.09 -4.79 10.88
C SER A 61 -3.71 -4.98 10.29
N GLU A 62 -3.47 -4.34 9.18
CA GLU A 62 -2.19 -4.47 8.49
C GLU A 62 -1.05 -3.91 9.32
N ILE A 63 -1.20 -2.71 9.85
CA ILE A 63 -0.16 -2.07 10.62
C ILE A 63 0.11 -2.82 11.92
N ALA A 64 -0.94 -3.23 12.62
CA ALA A 64 -0.78 -3.94 13.87
C ALA A 64 0.08 -5.18 13.69
N LYS A 65 -0.11 -5.89 12.61
CA LYS A 65 0.65 -7.08 12.34
C LYS A 65 2.09 -6.75 12.03
N ARG A 66 2.32 -5.73 11.24
CA ARG A 66 3.65 -5.38 10.78
C ARG A 66 4.55 -4.88 11.90
N ILE A 67 4.04 -4.05 12.79
CA ILE A 67 4.85 -3.48 13.85
C ILE A 67 5.03 -4.42 15.03
N ARG A 68 4.14 -5.42 15.14
CA ARG A 68 4.23 -6.37 16.23
C ARG A 68 5.54 -7.15 16.20
N ARG A 69 6.12 -7.32 15.05
CA ARG A 69 7.39 -8.04 14.92
C ARG A 69 8.50 -7.42 15.77
N ASP A 70 8.46 -6.14 15.95
CA ASP A 70 9.46 -5.45 16.76
C ASP A 70 8.93 -5.11 18.15
N GLY A 71 7.83 -5.70 18.53
CA GLY A 71 7.32 -5.53 19.88
C GLY A 71 6.44 -4.32 20.11
N TRP A 72 6.02 -3.66 19.02
CA TRP A 72 5.16 -2.49 19.14
C TRP A 72 3.70 -2.86 19.13
N THR A 73 2.91 -2.14 19.91
CA THR A 73 1.46 -2.29 19.92
C THR A 73 0.84 -1.07 19.26
N LEU A 74 -0.01 -1.26 18.31
CA LEU A 74 -0.69 -0.17 17.64
C LEU A 74 -1.70 0.47 18.60
N LEU A 75 -1.66 1.78 18.72
CA LEU A 75 -2.65 2.51 19.50
C LEU A 75 -3.79 2.97 18.63
N ASN A 76 -3.49 3.62 17.53
CA ASN A 76 -4.53 4.02 16.60
C ASN A 76 -3.94 4.43 15.26
N VAL A 77 -4.75 4.29 14.22
CA VAL A 77 -4.44 4.81 12.90
C VAL A 77 -5.02 6.21 12.84
N LEU A 78 -4.18 7.18 12.55
CA LEU A 78 -4.62 8.57 12.52
C LEU A 78 -5.33 8.91 11.22
N SER A 79 -4.74 8.57 10.11
CA SER A 79 -5.34 8.84 8.81
C SER A 79 -4.82 7.90 7.74
N VAL A 80 -5.56 7.82 6.64
CA VAL A 80 -5.12 7.11 5.44
C VAL A 80 -5.12 8.17 4.33
N PHE A 81 -4.07 8.21 3.54
CA PHE A 81 -3.90 9.29 2.58
C PHE A 81 -3.07 8.83 1.38
N ASP A 82 -3.02 9.64 0.34
CA ASP A 82 -2.22 9.31 -0.83
C ASP A 82 -0.86 9.99 -0.76
N ALA A 83 -0.03 9.75 -1.74
CA ALA A 83 1.34 10.24 -1.72
C ALA A 83 1.46 11.74 -1.65
N SER A 84 0.46 12.46 -2.07
CA SER A 84 0.54 13.92 -2.08
C SER A 84 0.63 14.50 -0.67
N GLN A 85 0.25 13.74 0.33
CA GLN A 85 0.29 14.23 1.71
C GLN A 85 1.46 13.70 2.52
N LEU A 86 2.40 13.08 1.88
CA LEU A 86 3.60 12.59 2.59
C LEU A 86 4.53 13.72 3.02
N SER A 87 4.48 14.83 2.33
CA SER A 87 5.37 15.94 2.60
C SER A 87 5.20 16.42 4.03
N GLY A 88 6.28 16.56 4.73
CA GLY A 88 6.24 16.99 6.12
C GLY A 88 6.09 15.87 7.12
N LYS A 89 5.54 14.73 6.72
CA LYS A 89 5.39 13.63 7.66
C LYS A 89 6.69 12.91 7.92
N GLU A 90 7.60 13.00 6.99
CA GLU A 90 8.89 12.39 7.09
C GLU A 90 9.67 12.88 8.31
N SER A 91 9.72 14.16 8.54
CA SER A 91 10.43 14.68 9.69
C SER A 91 9.70 14.35 11.00
N SER A 92 8.38 14.28 10.98
CA SER A 92 7.64 13.94 12.18
C SER A 92 7.80 12.48 12.54
N ALA A 93 7.88 11.60 11.57
CA ALA A 93 8.00 10.16 11.83
C ALA A 93 9.47 9.77 12.08
N GLY A 94 10.41 10.50 11.51
CA GLY A 94 11.82 10.21 11.70
C GLY A 94 12.17 8.79 11.36
N HIS A 95 12.73 8.07 12.31
CA HIS A 95 13.14 6.69 12.14
C HIS A 95 11.98 5.76 11.74
N PHE A 96 10.77 6.15 12.03
CA PHE A 96 9.59 5.33 11.71
C PHE A 96 8.87 5.77 10.44
N TYR A 97 9.58 6.49 9.59
CA TYR A 97 9.02 6.87 8.30
C TYR A 97 9.26 5.72 7.32
N LEU A 98 8.20 5.09 6.90
CA LEU A 98 8.22 3.97 5.95
C LEU A 98 9.14 2.82 6.39
N ARG A 99 9.31 2.66 7.69
CA ARG A 99 10.15 1.60 8.21
C ARG A 99 9.47 0.25 8.13
N TYR A 100 8.21 0.17 8.40
CA TYR A 100 7.45 -1.04 8.34
C TYR A 100 6.63 -1.10 7.07
#